data_09039cbf1526cc0da1c81bdb8fec91f0
#
_entry.id   09039cbf1526cc0da1c81bdb8fec91f0
#
_cell.length_a   1.000
_cell.length_b   1.000
_cell.length_c   1.000
_cell.angle_alpha   90.00
_cell.angle_beta   90.00
_cell.angle_gamma   90.00
#
_symmetry.space_group_name_H-M   'P 1'
#
loop_
_entity.id
_entity.type
_entity.pdbx_description
1 polymer ?
#
loop_
_entity_poly.entity_id
_entity_poly.type
_entity_poly.pdbx_seq_one_letter_code
_entity_poly.pdbx_strand_id
1 'polypeptide(L)'
;MPKSQIPLGSSVAIIGAGIIGIATACALNRKGYQVSVFDPSKPGEAGSSKANAGHIGASDIFPLSTPGIQWKALKMLMDSDAPLKVPLKDFWKQIPWFWKFLHTSKGKRFIASTNALSYLCHSSINDTKELLEYYNMSAMLEQNGCAFVYDTEQSFNKSLKSWTDRASRGFISEVLNADKISQIVPTINDNFKFAYLSHEWGKVSEPIDIVQGLANAVKVDGVIFHPNRVSSVSEKLNSVVIDFDKGSSK
;
A
#
# COMPACT_ATOMS: atom_id res chain seq x y z
N MET A 1 -11.09 27.60 -6.60
CA MET A 1 -12.51 27.21 -6.62
C MET A 1 -12.86 26.77 -5.20
N PRO A 2 -13.94 27.26 -4.59
CA PRO A 2 -14.39 26.75 -3.30
C PRO A 2 -14.69 25.25 -3.48
N LYS A 3 -14.11 24.41 -2.61
CA LYS A 3 -14.45 22.99 -2.56
C LYS A 3 -15.92 22.91 -2.17
N SER A 4 -16.81 22.59 -3.11
CA SER A 4 -18.20 22.27 -2.79
C SER A 4 -18.15 21.05 -1.88
N GLN A 5 -18.43 21.23 -0.62
CA GLN A 5 -18.58 20.11 0.30
C GLN A 5 -19.83 19.34 -0.13
N ILE A 6 -19.68 18.06 -0.37
CA ILE A 6 -20.81 17.16 -0.63
C ILE A 6 -21.69 17.19 0.64
N PRO A 7 -22.99 17.50 0.55
CA PRO A 7 -23.87 17.54 1.72
C PRO A 7 -23.86 16.20 2.47
N LEU A 8 -23.89 16.26 3.80
CA LEU A 8 -24.07 15.06 4.62
C LEU A 8 -25.38 14.35 4.23
N GLY A 9 -25.36 13.01 4.27
CA GLY A 9 -26.49 12.18 3.82
C GLY A 9 -26.53 11.94 2.31
N SER A 10 -25.64 12.55 1.52
CA SER A 10 -25.56 12.27 0.09
C SER A 10 -25.15 10.82 -0.16
N SER A 11 -25.62 10.27 -1.28
CA SER A 11 -25.25 8.93 -1.72
C SER A 11 -23.88 8.95 -2.40
N VAL A 12 -23.02 7.99 -2.02
CA VAL A 12 -21.68 7.82 -2.59
C VAL A 12 -21.53 6.40 -3.11
N ALA A 13 -21.11 6.28 -4.37
CA ALA A 13 -20.78 5.00 -4.98
C ALA A 13 -19.26 4.76 -4.96
N ILE A 14 -18.84 3.58 -4.49
CA ILE A 14 -17.46 3.13 -4.48
C ILE A 14 -17.32 1.97 -5.46
N ILE A 15 -16.38 2.07 -6.39
CA ILE A 15 -16.10 1.02 -7.37
C ILE A 15 -14.87 0.24 -6.91
N GLY A 16 -15.05 -1.02 -6.57
CA GLY A 16 -14.03 -1.93 -6.05
C GLY A 16 -14.16 -2.20 -4.55
N ALA A 17 -14.19 -3.48 -4.18
CA ALA A 17 -14.28 -3.96 -2.80
C ALA A 17 -12.94 -4.52 -2.28
N GLY A 18 -11.82 -4.00 -2.77
CA GLY A 18 -10.50 -4.21 -2.15
C GLY A 18 -10.32 -3.35 -0.90
N ILE A 19 -9.16 -3.46 -0.24
CA ILE A 19 -8.88 -2.75 1.03
C ILE A 19 -9.13 -1.23 0.92
N ILE A 20 -8.74 -0.60 -0.18
CA ILE A 20 -8.94 0.85 -0.36
C ILE A 20 -10.43 1.19 -0.44
N GLY A 21 -11.21 0.43 -1.22
CA GLY A 21 -12.66 0.67 -1.33
C GLY A 21 -13.37 0.45 -0.01
N ILE A 22 -13.05 -0.62 0.70
CA ILE A 22 -13.68 -0.94 2.00
C ILE A 22 -13.29 0.08 3.06
N ALA A 23 -12.00 0.46 3.19
CA ALA A 23 -11.59 1.51 4.13
C ALA A 23 -12.26 2.86 3.82
N THR A 24 -12.42 3.19 2.52
CA THR A 24 -13.16 4.38 2.10
C THR A 24 -14.64 4.29 2.48
N ALA A 25 -15.27 3.11 2.31
CA ALA A 25 -16.65 2.88 2.73
C ALA A 25 -16.83 3.07 4.24
N CYS A 26 -15.90 2.52 5.04
CA CYS A 26 -15.87 2.72 6.49
C CYS A 26 -15.80 4.22 6.85
N ALA A 27 -14.87 4.94 6.24
CA ALA A 27 -14.64 6.35 6.54
C ALA A 27 -15.84 7.24 6.14
N LEU A 28 -16.48 6.98 5.00
CA LEU A 28 -17.63 7.74 4.53
C LEU A 28 -18.90 7.39 5.31
N ASN A 29 -19.13 6.11 5.61
CA ASN A 29 -20.28 5.69 6.42
C ASN A 29 -20.22 6.31 7.82
N ARG A 30 -19.07 6.27 8.49
CA ARG A 30 -18.83 6.95 9.79
C ARG A 30 -19.11 8.46 9.75
N LYS A 31 -18.97 9.09 8.59
CA LYS A 31 -19.30 10.51 8.37
C LYS A 31 -20.75 10.75 8.02
N GLY A 32 -21.60 9.73 7.96
CA GLY A 32 -23.03 9.84 7.70
C GLY A 32 -23.43 9.89 6.23
N TYR A 33 -22.55 9.46 5.30
CA TYR A 33 -22.90 9.29 3.89
C TYR A 33 -23.62 7.97 3.66
N GLN A 34 -24.51 7.93 2.67
CA GLN A 34 -25.13 6.69 2.19
C GLN A 34 -24.17 6.02 1.19
N VAL A 35 -23.57 4.91 1.58
CA VAL A 35 -22.51 4.29 0.78
C VAL A 35 -23.00 3.01 0.09
N SER A 36 -22.71 2.92 -1.21
CA SER A 36 -22.88 1.71 -2.02
C SER A 36 -21.54 1.28 -2.61
N VAL A 37 -21.17 0.02 -2.46
CA VAL A 37 -19.93 -0.57 -2.99
C VAL A 37 -20.27 -1.53 -4.13
N PHE A 38 -19.59 -1.39 -5.26
CA PHE A 38 -19.80 -2.18 -6.48
C PHE A 38 -18.54 -3.00 -6.79
N ASP A 39 -18.64 -4.32 -6.77
CA ASP A 39 -17.57 -5.23 -7.18
C ASP A 39 -18.18 -6.57 -7.64
N PRO A 40 -17.74 -7.15 -8.77
CA PRO A 40 -18.25 -8.44 -9.24
C PRO A 40 -17.84 -9.61 -8.34
N SER A 41 -16.82 -9.43 -7.51
CA SER A 41 -16.27 -10.42 -6.57
C SER A 41 -16.69 -10.09 -5.14
N LYS A 42 -16.60 -11.07 -4.24
CA LYS A 42 -16.72 -10.79 -2.81
C LYS A 42 -15.60 -9.86 -2.34
N PRO A 43 -15.82 -9.10 -1.26
CA PRO A 43 -14.80 -8.21 -0.71
C PRO A 43 -13.45 -8.91 -0.49
N GLY A 44 -12.38 -8.31 -1.03
CA GLY A 44 -11.02 -8.82 -0.91
C GLY A 44 -10.66 -10.01 -1.81
N GLU A 45 -11.60 -10.67 -2.48
CA GLU A 45 -11.30 -11.86 -3.28
C GLU A 45 -10.63 -11.59 -4.62
N ALA A 46 -10.73 -10.36 -5.13
CA ALA A 46 -10.06 -9.94 -6.36
C ALA A 46 -8.88 -9.01 -6.08
N GLY A 47 -7.87 -9.03 -6.97
CA GLY A 47 -6.73 -8.14 -6.92
C GLY A 47 -5.74 -8.42 -5.78
N SER A 48 -4.95 -7.40 -5.44
CA SER A 48 -3.82 -7.52 -4.50
C SER A 48 -4.25 -7.68 -3.02
N SER A 49 -5.49 -7.37 -2.68
CA SER A 49 -5.97 -7.52 -1.31
C SER A 49 -6.14 -8.98 -0.89
N LYS A 50 -6.25 -9.91 -1.85
CA LYS A 50 -6.38 -11.35 -1.57
C LYS A 50 -5.09 -11.98 -1.09
N ALA A 51 -3.96 -11.58 -1.67
CA ALA A 51 -2.67 -12.18 -1.42
C ALA A 51 -1.57 -11.13 -1.51
N ASN A 52 -1.13 -10.65 -0.36
CA ASN A 52 0.02 -9.78 -0.18
C ASN A 52 0.74 -10.17 1.12
N ALA A 53 1.86 -9.56 1.41
CA ALA A 53 2.68 -9.90 2.57
C ALA A 53 2.10 -9.43 3.92
N GLY A 54 0.98 -8.72 3.93
CA GLY A 54 0.35 -8.23 5.16
C GLY A 54 1.16 -7.15 5.91
N HIS A 55 2.19 -6.59 5.29
CA HIS A 55 3.01 -5.56 5.92
C HIS A 55 2.45 -4.17 5.68
N ILE A 56 2.44 -3.36 6.73
CA ILE A 56 2.17 -1.93 6.69
C ILE A 56 3.49 -1.22 6.89
N GLY A 57 4.13 -0.86 5.79
CA GLY A 57 5.49 -0.30 5.76
C GLY A 57 5.48 1.21 5.87
N ALA A 58 5.27 1.77 7.07
CA ALA A 58 5.17 3.21 7.25
C ALA A 58 6.43 3.97 6.82
N SER A 59 7.62 3.39 7.00
CA SER A 59 8.87 4.04 6.59
C SER A 59 9.31 3.72 5.15
N ASP A 60 8.51 2.99 4.36
CA ASP A 60 8.83 2.70 2.96
C ASP A 60 8.37 3.81 2.01
N ILE A 61 9.01 4.96 2.14
CA ILE A 61 8.64 6.24 1.53
C ILE A 61 9.27 6.51 0.17
N PHE A 62 10.16 5.63 -0.29
CA PHE A 62 10.81 5.85 -1.59
C PHE A 62 10.03 5.19 -2.72
N PRO A 63 9.80 5.90 -3.84
CA PRO A 63 9.22 5.27 -5.02
C PRO A 63 10.16 4.20 -5.58
N LEU A 64 9.61 3.17 -6.22
CA LEU A 64 10.40 2.12 -6.88
C LEU A 64 11.43 2.67 -7.87
N SER A 65 11.11 3.79 -8.51
CA SER A 65 12.01 4.50 -9.41
C SER A 65 13.06 5.32 -8.66
N THR A 66 13.94 4.65 -7.92
CA THR A 66 15.05 5.31 -7.19
C THR A 66 16.18 5.78 -8.13
N PRO A 67 16.96 6.80 -7.74
CA PRO A 67 18.16 7.18 -8.48
C PRO A 67 19.12 5.99 -8.67
N GLY A 68 19.57 5.79 -9.90
CA GLY A 68 20.45 4.66 -10.25
C GLY A 68 19.74 3.35 -10.58
N ILE A 69 18.39 3.31 -10.57
CA ILE A 69 17.60 2.11 -10.87
C ILE A 69 17.91 1.54 -12.26
N GLN A 70 18.29 2.38 -13.24
CA GLN A 70 18.65 1.95 -14.60
C GLN A 70 19.82 0.96 -14.60
N TRP A 71 20.82 1.21 -13.76
CA TRP A 71 21.99 0.31 -13.65
C TRP A 71 21.66 -0.99 -12.93
N LYS A 72 20.80 -0.89 -11.90
CA LYS A 72 20.30 -2.09 -11.20
C LYS A 72 19.43 -2.93 -12.13
N ALA A 73 18.52 -2.31 -12.88
CA ALA A 73 17.66 -3.00 -13.82
C ALA A 73 18.47 -3.70 -14.93
N LEU A 74 19.48 -3.03 -15.49
CA LEU A 74 20.36 -3.62 -16.49
C LEU A 74 21.10 -4.84 -15.93
N LYS A 75 21.64 -4.74 -14.72
CA LYS A 75 22.31 -5.85 -14.05
C LYS A 75 21.35 -7.02 -13.80
N MET A 76 20.10 -6.73 -13.38
CA MET A 76 19.08 -7.76 -13.17
C MET A 76 18.63 -8.44 -14.47
N LEU A 77 18.58 -7.72 -15.59
CA LEU A 77 18.26 -8.31 -16.90
C LEU A 77 19.35 -9.25 -17.42
N MET A 78 20.60 -9.08 -16.96
CA MET A 78 21.73 -9.95 -17.31
C MET A 78 21.88 -11.17 -16.38
N ASP A 79 21.13 -11.18 -15.28
CA ASP A 79 21.16 -12.23 -14.27
C ASP A 79 19.96 -13.17 -14.45
N SER A 80 20.22 -14.45 -14.72
CA SER A 80 19.19 -15.47 -14.94
C SER A 80 18.30 -15.72 -13.72
N ASP A 81 18.83 -15.46 -12.53
CA ASP A 81 18.17 -15.71 -11.25
C ASP A 81 17.47 -14.46 -10.68
N ALA A 82 17.62 -13.32 -11.37
CA ALA A 82 16.99 -12.08 -10.93
C ALA A 82 15.46 -12.10 -11.08
N PRO A 83 14.75 -11.41 -10.19
CA PRO A 83 13.28 -11.36 -10.21
C PRO A 83 12.71 -10.57 -11.40
N LEU A 84 13.53 -9.73 -12.06
CA LEU A 84 13.11 -8.94 -13.22
C LEU A 84 13.28 -9.75 -14.51
N LYS A 85 12.18 -10.28 -15.04
CA LYS A 85 12.13 -10.95 -16.34
C LYS A 85 11.20 -10.20 -17.28
N VAL A 86 11.75 -9.72 -18.41
CA VAL A 86 10.96 -9.04 -19.44
C VAL A 86 10.92 -9.94 -20.69
N PRO A 87 9.74 -10.46 -21.08
CA PRO A 87 9.60 -11.23 -22.31
C PRO A 87 9.99 -10.39 -23.52
N LEU A 88 10.92 -10.88 -24.36
CA LEU A 88 11.42 -10.13 -25.52
C LEU A 88 10.31 -9.68 -26.48
N LYS A 89 9.27 -10.51 -26.63
CA LYS A 89 8.10 -10.21 -27.49
C LYS A 89 7.30 -8.97 -27.07
N ASP A 90 7.33 -8.63 -25.76
CA ASP A 90 6.56 -7.52 -25.19
C ASP A 90 7.44 -6.31 -24.82
N PHE A 91 8.75 -6.44 -24.98
CA PHE A 91 9.72 -5.39 -24.61
C PHE A 91 9.41 -4.06 -25.28
N TRP A 92 9.13 -4.08 -26.60
CA TRP A 92 8.87 -2.86 -27.36
C TRP A 92 7.60 -2.11 -26.91
N LYS A 93 6.58 -2.83 -26.44
CA LYS A 93 5.36 -2.24 -25.92
C LYS A 93 5.58 -1.53 -24.58
N GLN A 94 6.61 -1.94 -23.84
CA GLN A 94 6.89 -1.42 -22.51
C GLN A 94 7.87 -0.22 -22.51
N ILE A 95 8.52 0.06 -23.64
CA ILE A 95 9.47 1.18 -23.75
C ILE A 95 8.90 2.52 -23.27
N PRO A 96 7.68 2.94 -23.66
CA PRO A 96 7.12 4.21 -23.21
C PRO A 96 6.93 4.26 -21.68
N TRP A 97 6.59 3.12 -21.08
CA TRP A 97 6.49 3.00 -19.63
C TRP A 97 7.88 3.08 -18.96
N PHE A 98 8.86 2.34 -19.46
CA PHE A 98 10.24 2.39 -18.96
C PHE A 98 10.81 3.79 -19.04
N TRP A 99 10.58 4.51 -20.12
CA TRP A 99 11.02 5.90 -20.27
C TRP A 99 10.43 6.79 -19.18
N LYS A 100 9.12 6.72 -18.93
CA LYS A 100 8.46 7.47 -17.87
C LYS A 100 8.99 7.08 -16.49
N PHE A 101 9.17 5.79 -16.24
CA PHE A 101 9.72 5.26 -14.99
C PHE A 101 11.13 5.79 -14.71
N LEU A 102 12.03 5.75 -15.69
CA LEU A 102 13.37 6.30 -15.56
C LEU A 102 13.37 7.82 -15.39
N HIS A 103 12.44 8.50 -16.04
CA HIS A 103 12.35 9.95 -15.94
C HIS A 103 11.87 10.43 -14.57
N THR A 104 11.09 9.63 -13.86
CA THR A 104 10.65 9.92 -12.49
C THR A 104 11.70 9.59 -11.43
N SER A 105 12.75 8.85 -11.78
CA SER A 105 13.79 8.41 -10.83
C SER A 105 14.78 9.49 -10.40
N LYS A 106 14.68 10.72 -10.93
CA LYS A 106 15.70 11.76 -10.72
C LYS A 106 15.11 13.13 -10.36
N GLY A 107 15.96 13.92 -9.68
CA GLY A 107 15.73 15.35 -9.46
C GLY A 107 14.43 15.66 -8.70
N LYS A 108 13.78 16.75 -9.08
CA LYS A 108 12.59 17.28 -8.42
C LYS A 108 11.42 16.29 -8.39
N ARG A 109 11.29 15.42 -9.41
CA ARG A 109 10.21 14.44 -9.46
C ARG A 109 10.36 13.34 -8.43
N PHE A 110 11.57 12.81 -8.26
CA PHE A 110 11.86 11.83 -7.20
C PHE A 110 11.56 12.43 -5.83
N ILE A 111 12.02 13.65 -5.55
CA ILE A 111 11.77 14.35 -4.29
C ILE A 111 10.27 14.57 -4.07
N ALA A 112 9.54 15.03 -5.08
CA ALA A 112 8.09 15.24 -4.98
C ALA A 112 7.33 13.93 -4.69
N SER A 113 7.69 12.84 -5.36
CA SER A 113 7.10 11.52 -5.11
C SER A 113 7.43 11.00 -3.70
N THR A 114 8.68 11.16 -3.25
CA THR A 114 9.09 10.79 -1.89
C THR A 114 8.33 11.59 -0.84
N ASN A 115 8.16 12.90 -1.04
CA ASN A 115 7.40 13.74 -0.11
C ASN A 115 5.92 13.34 -0.06
N ALA A 116 5.32 13.04 -1.23
CA ALA A 116 3.92 12.58 -1.28
C ALA A 116 3.73 11.23 -0.56
N LEU A 117 4.64 10.27 -0.80
CA LEU A 117 4.63 8.98 -0.09
C LEU A 117 4.86 9.17 1.40
N SER A 118 5.82 10.00 1.82
CA SER A 118 6.07 10.31 3.24
C SER A 118 4.82 10.85 3.93
N TYR A 119 4.09 11.76 3.27
CA TYR A 119 2.84 12.31 3.79
C TYR A 119 1.77 11.23 3.99
N LEU A 120 1.59 10.35 3.00
CA LEU A 120 0.60 9.26 3.07
C LEU A 120 1.00 8.18 4.09
N CYS A 121 2.30 7.87 4.19
CA CYS A 121 2.79 6.81 5.06
C CYS A 121 2.86 7.24 6.54
N HIS A 122 2.97 8.52 6.82
CA HIS A 122 3.21 9.03 8.18
C HIS A 122 2.10 8.66 9.17
N SER A 123 0.84 8.67 8.74
CA SER A 123 -0.30 8.29 9.57
C SER A 123 -0.76 6.84 9.38
N SER A 124 -0.16 6.09 8.44
CA SER A 124 -0.70 4.81 7.97
C SER A 124 -0.94 3.78 9.09
N ILE A 125 -0.03 3.64 10.03
CA ILE A 125 -0.19 2.73 11.18
C ILE A 125 -1.29 3.22 12.12
N ASN A 126 -1.27 4.51 12.47
CA ASN A 126 -2.27 5.08 13.38
C ASN A 126 -3.66 5.05 12.76
N ASP A 127 -3.80 5.41 11.49
CA ASP A 127 -5.08 5.36 10.77
C ASP A 127 -5.62 3.91 10.70
N THR A 128 -4.73 2.94 10.43
CA THR A 128 -5.11 1.52 10.43
C THR A 128 -5.54 1.06 11.82
N LYS A 129 -4.78 1.43 12.85
CA LYS A 129 -5.10 1.09 14.23
C LYS A 129 -6.46 1.67 14.64
N GLU A 130 -6.69 2.95 14.40
CA GLU A 130 -7.97 3.61 14.69
C GLU A 130 -9.15 2.94 13.95
N LEU A 131 -8.95 2.59 12.67
CA LEU A 131 -9.98 1.91 11.90
C LEU A 131 -10.32 0.53 12.48
N LEU A 132 -9.31 -0.25 12.82
CA LEU A 132 -9.51 -1.60 13.38
C LEU A 132 -10.07 -1.56 14.80
N GLU A 133 -9.64 -0.61 15.63
CA GLU A 133 -10.20 -0.38 16.97
C GLU A 133 -11.70 -0.03 16.91
N TYR A 134 -12.09 0.83 16.00
CA TYR A 134 -13.51 1.22 15.83
C TYR A 134 -14.41 0.02 15.53
N TYR A 135 -13.91 -0.95 14.77
CA TYR A 135 -14.66 -2.16 14.40
C TYR A 135 -14.34 -3.38 15.30
N ASN A 136 -13.70 -3.19 16.44
CA ASN A 136 -13.32 -4.26 17.39
C ASN A 136 -12.41 -5.33 16.76
N MET A 137 -11.53 -4.94 15.87
CA MET A 137 -10.61 -5.82 15.12
C MET A 137 -9.14 -5.58 15.45
N SER A 138 -8.82 -4.91 16.57
CA SER A 138 -7.45 -4.53 16.97
C SER A 138 -6.48 -5.71 17.03
N ALA A 139 -6.96 -6.90 17.36
CA ALA A 139 -6.15 -8.12 17.43
C ALA A 139 -5.57 -8.57 16.07
N MET A 140 -6.06 -8.02 14.95
CA MET A 140 -5.58 -8.34 13.61
C MET A 140 -4.34 -7.56 13.20
N LEU A 141 -3.94 -6.54 13.98
CA LEU A 141 -2.76 -5.72 13.74
C LEU A 141 -1.70 -5.99 14.81
N GLU A 142 -0.55 -6.45 14.40
CA GLU A 142 0.66 -6.53 15.23
C GLU A 142 1.62 -5.40 14.85
N GLN A 143 2.09 -4.63 15.82
CA GLN A 143 3.05 -3.55 15.61
C GLN A 143 4.38 -3.89 16.28
N ASN A 144 5.14 -4.80 15.66
CA ASN A 144 6.42 -5.30 16.17
C ASN A 144 7.64 -4.63 15.50
N GLY A 145 7.40 -3.71 14.57
CA GLY A 145 8.46 -3.09 13.78
C GLY A 145 8.97 -3.99 12.66
N CYS A 146 10.00 -3.49 11.96
CA CYS A 146 10.71 -4.23 10.91
C CYS A 146 12.21 -4.00 11.03
N ALA A 147 12.99 -5.08 11.10
CA ALA A 147 14.44 -5.03 11.10
C ALA A 147 14.98 -5.21 9.68
N PHE A 148 15.71 -4.21 9.20
CA PHE A 148 16.43 -4.23 7.92
C PHE A 148 17.86 -4.65 8.17
N VAL A 149 18.17 -5.90 7.90
CA VAL A 149 19.48 -6.50 8.20
C VAL A 149 20.45 -6.39 7.02
N TYR A 150 21.74 -6.30 7.33
CA TYR A 150 22.82 -6.16 6.37
C TYR A 150 23.92 -7.19 6.66
N ASP A 151 24.36 -7.87 5.62
CA ASP A 151 25.40 -8.91 5.66
C ASP A 151 26.81 -8.33 5.75
N THR A 152 27.02 -7.09 5.27
CA THR A 152 28.32 -6.43 5.26
C THR A 152 28.23 -5.00 5.77
N GLU A 153 29.29 -4.53 6.41
CA GLU A 153 29.44 -3.13 6.82
C GLU A 153 29.35 -2.17 5.62
N GLN A 154 29.82 -2.59 4.46
CA GLN A 154 29.73 -1.79 3.25
C GLN A 154 28.27 -1.59 2.79
N SER A 155 27.43 -2.63 2.85
CA SER A 155 26.02 -2.55 2.50
C SER A 155 25.25 -1.70 3.52
N PHE A 156 25.56 -1.84 4.81
CA PHE A 156 25.04 -1.02 5.88
C PHE A 156 25.36 0.47 5.67
N ASN A 157 26.66 0.80 5.46
CA ASN A 157 27.13 2.17 5.25
C ASN A 157 26.51 2.81 3.98
N LYS A 158 26.33 2.03 2.91
CA LYS A 158 25.61 2.52 1.71
C LYS A 158 24.15 2.86 1.98
N SER A 159 23.52 2.23 2.94
CA SER A 159 22.12 2.50 3.30
C SER A 159 21.92 3.74 4.17
N LEU A 160 23.00 4.23 4.84
CA LEU A 160 22.96 5.34 5.79
C LEU A 160 22.22 6.56 5.24
N LYS A 161 22.52 6.95 3.98
CA LYS A 161 21.87 8.09 3.34
C LYS A 161 20.33 7.92 3.29
N SER A 162 19.85 6.74 2.98
CA SER A 162 18.41 6.48 2.89
C SER A 162 17.74 6.50 4.27
N TRP A 163 18.44 6.06 5.31
CA TRP A 163 17.95 6.13 6.69
C TRP A 163 17.97 7.56 7.24
N THR A 164 19.01 8.34 6.94
CA THR A 164 19.05 9.78 7.26
C THR A 164 17.91 10.53 6.56
N ASP A 165 17.62 10.19 5.31
CA ASP A 165 16.50 10.76 4.54
C ASP A 165 15.13 10.40 5.18
N ARG A 166 14.93 9.18 5.69
CA ARG A 166 13.74 8.79 6.45
C ARG A 166 13.62 9.58 7.74
N ALA A 167 14.73 9.65 8.51
CA ALA A 167 14.78 10.38 9.76
C ALA A 167 14.44 11.87 9.59
N SER A 168 14.94 12.51 8.53
CA SER A 168 14.63 13.92 8.22
C SER A 168 13.15 14.18 7.91
N ARG A 169 12.37 13.13 7.63
CA ARG A 169 10.94 13.15 7.40
C ARG A 169 10.12 12.62 8.57
N GLY A 170 10.75 12.40 9.73
CA GLY A 170 10.08 11.98 10.95
C GLY A 170 9.97 10.46 11.16
N PHE A 171 10.57 9.64 10.27
CA PHE A 171 10.59 8.18 10.44
C PHE A 171 11.85 7.76 11.21
N ILE A 172 11.65 7.39 12.47
CA ILE A 172 12.74 7.05 13.39
C ILE A 172 13.14 5.59 13.25
N SER A 173 14.44 5.32 13.26
CA SER A 173 14.99 3.97 13.29
C SER A 173 16.10 3.86 14.32
N GLU A 174 16.22 2.68 14.94
CA GLU A 174 17.29 2.31 15.84
C GLU A 174 18.34 1.50 15.08
N VAL A 175 19.63 1.77 15.34
CA VAL A 175 20.72 0.92 14.85
C VAL A 175 20.93 -0.24 15.80
N LEU A 176 20.92 -1.46 15.27
CA LEU A 176 21.13 -2.68 16.02
C LEU A 176 22.50 -3.29 15.68
N ASN A 177 23.21 -3.78 16.70
CA ASN A 177 24.37 -4.64 16.58
C ASN A 177 23.96 -6.13 16.55
N ALA A 178 24.91 -7.03 16.36
CA ALA A 178 24.67 -8.49 16.27
C ALA A 178 23.93 -9.04 17.50
N ASP A 179 24.31 -8.62 18.72
CA ASP A 179 23.69 -9.11 19.95
C ASP A 179 22.21 -8.72 20.03
N LYS A 180 21.87 -7.48 19.71
CA LYS A 180 20.48 -7.01 19.67
C LYS A 180 19.67 -7.69 18.56
N ILE A 181 20.27 -7.93 17.41
CA ILE A 181 19.63 -8.64 16.30
C ILE A 181 19.26 -10.06 16.74
N SER A 182 20.19 -10.78 17.36
CA SER A 182 19.97 -12.15 17.87
C SER A 182 18.94 -12.22 19.00
N GLN A 183 18.84 -11.17 19.82
CA GLN A 183 17.79 -11.07 20.85
C GLN A 183 16.39 -10.91 20.26
N ILE A 184 16.25 -10.12 19.18
CA ILE A 184 14.96 -9.85 18.53
C ILE A 184 14.55 -11.01 17.63
N VAL A 185 15.51 -11.60 16.90
CA VAL A 185 15.31 -12.71 15.97
C VAL A 185 16.29 -13.83 16.27
N PRO A 186 16.03 -14.69 17.28
CA PRO A 186 16.99 -15.72 17.72
C PRO A 186 17.36 -16.74 16.65
N THR A 187 16.55 -16.89 15.61
CA THR A 187 16.78 -17.83 14.50
C THR A 187 17.52 -17.23 13.31
N ILE A 188 17.90 -15.94 13.40
CA ILE A 188 18.62 -15.30 12.30
C ILE A 188 20.05 -15.82 12.19
N ASN A 189 20.55 -15.89 10.95
CA ASN A 189 21.92 -16.29 10.71
C ASN A 189 22.91 -15.25 11.28
N ASP A 190 23.97 -15.72 11.93
CA ASP A 190 25.05 -14.92 12.56
C ASP A 190 25.84 -14.05 11.57
N ASN A 191 25.62 -14.19 10.28
CA ASN A 191 26.24 -13.34 9.26
C ASN A 191 25.72 -11.89 9.29
N PHE A 192 24.52 -11.66 9.84
CA PHE A 192 23.94 -10.32 9.95
C PHE A 192 24.42 -9.63 11.22
N LYS A 193 25.31 -8.65 11.06
CA LYS A 193 25.92 -7.91 12.18
C LYS A 193 25.41 -6.50 12.33
N PHE A 194 24.67 -6.00 11.38
CA PHE A 194 24.14 -4.63 11.34
C PHE A 194 22.69 -4.63 10.91
N ALA A 195 21.87 -3.83 11.58
CA ALA A 195 20.49 -3.60 11.15
C ALA A 195 20.03 -2.19 11.50
N TYR A 196 18.98 -1.73 10.80
CA TYR A 196 18.09 -0.66 11.24
C TYR A 196 16.75 -1.26 11.63
N LEU A 197 16.28 -0.97 12.84
CA LEU A 197 14.94 -1.32 13.30
C LEU A 197 14.03 -0.10 13.15
N SER A 198 12.98 -0.21 12.35
CA SER A 198 11.92 0.79 12.25
C SER A 198 10.71 0.31 13.03
N HIS A 199 10.37 1.00 14.12
CA HIS A 199 9.27 0.63 15.02
C HIS A 199 7.88 0.93 14.44
N GLU A 200 7.80 1.74 13.40
CA GLU A 200 6.56 2.20 12.78
C GLU A 200 5.96 1.20 11.78
N TRP A 201 6.53 0.01 11.69
CA TRP A 201 5.98 -1.05 10.85
C TRP A 201 5.00 -1.92 11.61
N GLY A 202 3.91 -2.27 10.89
CA GLY A 202 2.93 -3.22 11.36
C GLY A 202 2.81 -4.42 10.43
N LYS A 203 2.21 -5.47 10.97
CA LYS A 203 1.88 -6.69 10.23
C LYS A 203 0.42 -7.05 10.51
N VAL A 204 -0.27 -7.50 9.49
CA VAL A 204 -1.58 -8.15 9.61
C VAL A 204 -1.43 -9.63 9.28
N SER A 205 -2.11 -10.50 10.04
CA SER A 205 -1.97 -11.96 9.88
C SER A 205 -2.39 -12.41 8.49
N GLU A 206 -3.64 -12.11 8.12
CA GLU A 206 -4.21 -12.43 6.81
C GLU A 206 -4.88 -11.18 6.21
N PRO A 207 -4.30 -10.60 5.15
CA PRO A 207 -4.83 -9.38 4.55
C PRO A 207 -6.29 -9.47 4.09
N ILE A 208 -6.71 -10.64 3.59
CA ILE A 208 -8.08 -10.85 3.14
C ILE A 208 -9.08 -10.80 4.31
N ASP A 209 -8.71 -11.31 5.49
CA ASP A 209 -9.59 -11.36 6.66
C ASP A 209 -9.92 -9.96 7.17
N ILE A 210 -8.96 -9.02 7.09
CA ILE A 210 -9.21 -7.62 7.41
C ILE A 210 -10.24 -7.03 6.46
N VAL A 211 -10.07 -7.25 5.15
CA VAL A 211 -11.01 -6.69 4.17
C VAL A 211 -12.41 -7.24 4.37
N GLN A 212 -12.53 -8.55 4.58
CA GLN A 212 -13.82 -9.22 4.79
C GLN A 212 -14.44 -8.84 6.13
N GLY A 213 -13.65 -8.76 7.19
CA GLY A 213 -14.10 -8.31 8.50
C GLY A 213 -14.66 -6.89 8.47
N LEU A 214 -13.92 -5.94 7.90
CA LEU A 214 -14.38 -4.56 7.72
C LEU A 214 -15.62 -4.49 6.81
N ALA A 215 -15.66 -5.26 5.71
CA ALA A 215 -16.82 -5.29 4.82
C ALA A 215 -18.09 -5.81 5.54
N ASN A 216 -17.94 -6.85 6.36
CA ASN A 216 -19.06 -7.37 7.16
C ASN A 216 -19.52 -6.35 8.19
N ALA A 217 -18.59 -5.67 8.87
CA ALA A 217 -18.91 -4.66 9.87
C ALA A 217 -19.67 -3.47 9.23
N VAL A 218 -19.16 -2.88 8.14
CA VAL A 218 -19.86 -1.75 7.51
C VAL A 218 -21.19 -2.13 6.85
N LYS A 219 -21.36 -3.40 6.47
CA LYS A 219 -22.64 -3.91 5.99
C LYS A 219 -23.70 -3.89 7.09
N VAL A 220 -23.32 -4.21 8.31
CA VAL A 220 -24.20 -4.07 9.49
C VAL A 220 -24.56 -2.60 9.71
N ASP A 221 -23.61 -1.70 9.48
CA ASP A 221 -23.79 -0.23 9.59
C ASP A 221 -24.56 0.39 8.40
N GLY A 222 -25.08 -0.43 7.46
CA GLY A 222 -25.96 0.01 6.39
C GLY A 222 -25.31 0.27 5.03
N VAL A 223 -24.01 -0.06 4.85
CA VAL A 223 -23.39 -0.01 3.52
C VAL A 223 -23.94 -1.12 2.62
N ILE A 224 -24.34 -0.76 1.40
CA ILE A 224 -24.95 -1.70 0.44
C ILE A 224 -23.86 -2.22 -0.51
N PHE A 225 -23.80 -3.53 -0.70
CA PHE A 225 -22.89 -4.18 -1.63
C PHE A 225 -23.64 -4.71 -2.86
N HIS A 226 -23.14 -4.33 -4.04
CA HIS A 226 -23.71 -4.73 -5.33
C HIS A 226 -22.71 -5.63 -6.07
N PRO A 227 -23.08 -6.88 -6.42
CA PRO A 227 -22.20 -7.81 -7.12
C PRO A 227 -22.18 -7.54 -8.64
N ASN A 228 -21.92 -6.29 -9.01
CA ASN A 228 -21.95 -5.81 -10.36
C ASN A 228 -20.59 -5.27 -10.81
N ARG A 229 -20.18 -5.61 -12.03
CA ARG A 229 -19.04 -4.98 -12.68
C ARG A 229 -19.50 -3.66 -13.30
N VAL A 230 -18.91 -2.57 -12.85
CA VAL A 230 -19.15 -1.25 -13.45
C VAL A 230 -18.41 -1.17 -14.78
N SER A 231 -19.11 -0.83 -15.85
CA SER A 231 -18.57 -0.66 -17.20
C SER A 231 -18.30 0.80 -17.54
N SER A 232 -19.14 1.72 -17.08
CA SER A 232 -18.92 3.14 -17.29
C SER A 232 -19.48 3.98 -16.14
N VAL A 233 -18.95 5.21 -16.03
CA VAL A 233 -19.43 6.24 -15.11
C VAL A 233 -19.61 7.51 -15.93
N SER A 234 -20.79 8.11 -15.87
CA SER A 234 -21.08 9.37 -16.54
C SER A 234 -21.65 10.40 -15.55
N GLU A 235 -21.21 11.64 -15.68
CA GLU A 235 -21.66 12.75 -14.84
C GLU A 235 -22.90 13.41 -15.46
N LYS A 236 -23.91 13.68 -14.64
CA LYS A 236 -25.08 14.52 -14.97
C LYS A 236 -25.12 15.70 -14.02
N LEU A 237 -25.99 16.67 -14.29
CA LEU A 237 -26.03 17.97 -13.60
C LEU A 237 -25.98 17.87 -12.06
N ASN A 238 -26.66 16.89 -11.45
CA ASN A 238 -26.70 16.69 -10.00
C ASN A 238 -26.58 15.22 -9.59
N SER A 239 -26.06 14.36 -10.47
CA SER A 239 -25.98 12.93 -10.18
C SER A 239 -24.89 12.28 -11.03
N VAL A 240 -24.49 11.08 -10.61
CA VAL A 240 -23.62 10.21 -11.37
C VAL A 240 -24.42 9.00 -11.81
N VAL A 241 -24.31 8.64 -13.09
CA VAL A 241 -24.93 7.42 -13.64
C VAL A 241 -23.84 6.36 -13.74
N ILE A 242 -24.14 5.19 -13.23
CA ILE A 242 -23.25 4.02 -13.25
C ILE A 242 -23.89 2.96 -14.11
N ASP A 243 -23.19 2.58 -15.18
CA ASP A 243 -23.60 1.49 -16.05
C ASP A 243 -22.88 0.20 -15.66
N PHE A 244 -23.55 -0.90 -15.78
CA PHE A 244 -23.01 -2.22 -15.48
C PHE A 244 -22.83 -3.03 -16.74
N ASP A 245 -21.82 -3.89 -16.75
CA ASP A 245 -21.75 -4.93 -17.76
C ASP A 245 -23.07 -5.72 -17.72
N LYS A 246 -23.72 -5.88 -18.86
CA LYS A 246 -24.84 -6.79 -18.99
C LYS A 246 -24.28 -8.21 -18.82
N GLY A 247 -24.14 -8.61 -17.56
CA GLY A 247 -23.66 -9.95 -17.22
C GLY A 247 -24.65 -10.96 -17.78
N SER A 248 -24.14 -11.90 -18.56
CA SER A 248 -24.82 -13.17 -18.72
C SER A 248 -25.01 -13.73 -17.30
N SER A 249 -26.25 -13.73 -16.81
CA SER A 249 -26.65 -14.53 -15.67
C SER A 249 -26.24 -15.97 -15.98
N LYS A 250 -25.22 -16.46 -15.31
CA LYS A 250 -24.99 -17.90 -15.16
C LYS A 250 -25.70 -18.38 -13.92
#